data_245e4791d01103d2eb29a4a61dd961ed
#
_entry.id   245e4791d01103d2eb29a4a61dd961ed
#
_cell.length_a   1.000
_cell.length_b   1.000
_cell.length_c   1.000
_cell.angle_alpha   90.00
_cell.angle_beta   90.00
_cell.angle_gamma   90.00
#
_symmetry.space_group_name_H-M   'P 1'
#
loop_
_entity.id
_entity.type
_entity.pdbx_description
1 polymer ?
#
loop_
_entity_poly.entity_id
_entity_poly.type
_entity_poly.pdbx_seq_one_letter_code
_entity_poly.pdbx_strand_id
1 'polypeptide(L)'
;MKMYRLTGPDGKEYLSEIPGTFGGNSKGRIYGRLDCPSALSAIRRYPGVYEKSRVFFADEKTALAAGYRPCGNCLREQFREYMDDPQKYREKFGL
;
A
#
# COMPACT_ATOMS: atom_id res chain seq x y z
N MET A 1 21.25 11.90 -7.67
CA MET A 1 19.80 11.95 -7.48
C MET A 1 19.32 10.75 -6.66
N LYS A 2 18.37 10.99 -5.77
CA LYS A 2 17.82 9.91 -4.97
C LYS A 2 16.67 9.25 -5.73
N MET A 3 16.72 7.94 -5.84
CA MET A 3 15.65 7.16 -6.48
C MET A 3 14.91 6.35 -5.43
N TYR A 4 13.61 6.19 -5.64
CA TYR A 4 12.73 5.45 -4.76
C TYR A 4 12.22 4.20 -5.48
N ARG A 5 12.20 3.09 -4.75
CA ARG A 5 11.70 1.84 -5.29
C ARG A 5 10.21 1.72 -4.98
N LEU A 6 9.39 1.79 -6.02
CA LEU A 6 7.93 1.73 -5.91
C LEU A 6 7.39 0.47 -6.56
N THR A 7 6.18 0.08 -6.18
CA THR A 7 5.49 -1.06 -6.79
C THR A 7 4.45 -0.53 -7.77
N GLY A 8 4.50 -1.03 -9.00
CA GLY A 8 3.58 -0.63 -10.05
C GLY A 8 2.24 -1.39 -10.02
N PRO A 9 1.31 -1.02 -10.91
CA PRO A 9 -0.02 -1.67 -10.94
C PRO A 9 0.02 -3.16 -11.32
N ASP A 10 1.12 -3.61 -11.91
CA ASP A 10 1.34 -5.02 -12.24
C ASP A 10 2.02 -5.80 -11.11
N GLY A 11 2.26 -5.15 -9.97
CA GLY A 11 2.94 -5.74 -8.84
C GLY A 11 4.46 -5.77 -8.94
N LYS A 12 5.02 -5.24 -10.02
CA LYS A 12 6.47 -5.20 -10.23
C LYS A 12 7.08 -3.90 -9.75
N GLU A 13 8.30 -3.98 -9.24
CA GLU A 13 9.02 -2.81 -8.77
C GLU A 13 9.59 -1.99 -9.92
N TYR A 14 9.64 -0.66 -9.73
CA TYR A 14 10.28 0.27 -10.65
C TYR A 14 10.93 1.39 -9.84
N LEU A 15 11.86 2.11 -10.46
CA LEU A 15 12.55 3.23 -9.83
C LEU A 15 11.86 4.55 -10.21
N SER A 16 11.70 5.43 -9.23
CA SER A 16 11.05 6.73 -9.41
C SER A 16 11.84 7.83 -8.73
N GLU A 17 11.89 9.00 -9.34
CA GLU A 17 12.49 10.20 -8.73
C GLU A 17 11.55 10.78 -7.67
N ILE A 18 10.27 10.46 -7.75
CA ILE A 18 9.25 10.95 -6.83
C ILE A 18 8.95 9.86 -5.80
N PRO A 19 8.98 10.18 -4.49
CA PRO A 19 8.66 9.19 -3.46
C PRO A 19 7.20 8.77 -3.53
N GLY A 20 6.90 7.57 -3.04
CA GLY A 20 5.53 7.08 -2.95
C GLY A 20 4.72 7.83 -1.91
N THR A 21 3.39 7.81 -2.06
CA THR A 21 2.47 8.44 -1.11
C THR A 21 1.81 7.44 -0.18
N PHE A 22 1.88 6.14 -0.52
CA PHE A 22 1.35 5.06 0.31
C PHE A 22 2.41 3.99 0.52
N GLY A 23 2.33 3.32 1.66
CA GLY A 23 3.13 2.15 1.95
C GLY A 23 2.24 0.93 2.04
N GLY A 24 2.85 -0.26 2.11
CA GLY A 24 2.08 -1.48 2.23
C GLY A 24 2.90 -2.68 2.66
N ASN A 25 2.23 -3.81 2.79
CA ASN A 25 2.83 -5.08 3.18
C ASN A 25 2.42 -6.13 2.14
N SER A 26 3.41 -6.68 1.44
CA SER A 26 3.16 -7.66 0.39
C SER A 26 2.63 -9.00 0.88
N LYS A 27 2.94 -9.38 2.12
CA LYS A 27 2.43 -10.63 2.69
C LYS A 27 0.92 -10.59 2.89
N GLY A 28 0.41 -9.49 3.44
CA GLY A 28 -1.02 -9.34 3.67
C GLY A 28 -1.76 -8.68 2.53
N ARG A 29 -1.03 -8.17 1.54
CA ARG A 29 -1.57 -7.37 0.44
C ARG A 29 -2.43 -6.22 0.94
N ILE A 30 -1.86 -5.47 1.89
CA ILE A 30 -2.51 -4.34 2.55
C ILE A 30 -1.71 -3.09 2.24
N TYR A 31 -2.38 -2.01 1.84
CA TYR A 31 -1.73 -0.72 1.69
C TYR A 31 -2.34 0.28 2.67
N GLY A 32 -1.57 1.29 3.04
CA GLY A 32 -2.01 2.32 3.97
C GLY A 32 -1.10 3.54 3.91
N ARG A 33 -1.33 4.44 4.85
CA ARG A 33 -0.52 5.65 4.97
C ARG A 33 0.91 5.30 5.36
N LEU A 34 1.85 6.12 4.91
CA LEU A 34 3.26 5.94 5.24
C LEU A 34 3.51 6.00 6.75
N ASP A 35 2.69 6.77 7.47
CA ASP A 35 2.79 6.95 8.93
C ASP A 35 1.79 6.06 9.70
N CYS A 36 1.33 4.97 9.11
CA CYS A 36 0.38 4.07 9.75
C CYS A 36 0.94 3.54 11.09
N PRO A 37 0.24 3.73 12.22
CA PRO A 37 0.73 3.28 13.53
C PRO A 37 0.99 1.78 13.60
N SER A 38 0.17 0.97 12.94
CA SER A 38 0.37 -0.48 12.88
C SER A 38 1.67 -0.83 12.16
N ALA A 39 1.97 -0.15 11.05
CA ALA A 39 3.19 -0.37 10.29
C ALA A 39 4.43 0.03 11.10
N LEU A 40 4.38 1.19 11.74
CA LEU A 40 5.49 1.67 12.57
C LEU A 40 5.75 0.73 13.74
N SER A 41 4.68 0.22 14.37
CA SER A 41 4.79 -0.75 15.46
C SER A 41 5.42 -2.06 14.98
N ALA A 42 5.02 -2.56 13.80
CA ALA A 42 5.56 -3.78 13.22
C ALA A 42 7.05 -3.64 12.87
N ILE A 43 7.44 -2.48 12.33
CA ILE A 43 8.84 -2.20 12.01
C ILE A 43 9.68 -2.23 13.29
N ARG A 44 9.16 -1.67 14.37
CA ARG A 44 9.84 -1.61 15.66
C ARG A 44 10.02 -3.01 16.28
N ARG A 45 9.00 -3.87 16.15
CA ARG A 45 9.02 -5.24 16.70
C ARG A 45 9.80 -6.23 15.86
N TYR A 46 9.70 -6.11 14.53
CA TYR A 46 10.27 -7.09 13.60
C TYR A 46 11.00 -6.37 12.45
N PRO A 47 12.08 -5.63 12.74
CA PRO A 47 12.69 -4.76 11.73
C PRO A 47 13.13 -5.48 10.45
N GLY A 48 13.82 -6.61 10.57
CA GLY A 48 14.31 -7.32 9.41
C GLY A 48 13.23 -7.99 8.56
N VAL A 49 12.25 -8.57 9.23
CA VAL A 49 11.16 -9.30 8.56
C VAL A 49 10.22 -8.33 7.84
N TYR A 50 9.88 -7.23 8.50
CA TYR A 50 8.95 -6.26 7.93
C TYR A 50 9.54 -5.55 6.71
N GLU A 51 10.83 -5.23 6.73
CA GLU A 51 11.50 -4.57 5.62
C GLU A 51 11.42 -5.37 4.32
N LYS A 52 11.53 -6.70 4.42
CA LYS A 52 11.46 -7.58 3.24
C LYS A 52 10.08 -7.58 2.59
N SER A 53 9.05 -7.34 3.37
CA SER A 53 7.66 -7.36 2.89
C SER A 53 7.12 -5.97 2.58
N ARG A 54 7.87 -4.91 2.91
CA ARG A 54 7.40 -3.54 2.75
C ARG A 54 7.46 -3.10 1.30
N VAL A 55 6.36 -2.50 0.83
CA VAL A 55 6.25 -1.96 -0.53
C VAL A 55 5.76 -0.52 -0.45
N PHE A 56 5.93 0.22 -1.55
CA PHE A 56 5.50 1.61 -1.64
C PHE A 56 4.78 1.82 -2.96
N PHE A 57 3.78 2.68 -2.95
CA PHE A 57 2.96 2.98 -4.13
C PHE A 57 2.93 4.48 -4.39
N ALA A 58 2.91 4.85 -5.67
CA ALA A 58 2.81 6.25 -6.08
C ALA A 58 1.46 6.86 -5.66
N ASP A 59 0.39 6.08 -5.74
CA ASP A 59 -0.96 6.52 -5.38
C ASP A 59 -1.85 5.33 -5.01
N GLU A 60 -3.07 5.62 -4.57
CA GLU A 60 -4.02 4.60 -4.14
C GLU A 60 -4.48 3.71 -5.30
N LYS A 61 -4.68 4.31 -6.46
CA LYS A 61 -5.08 3.56 -7.65
C LYS A 61 -4.06 2.47 -7.99
N THR A 62 -2.78 2.80 -7.93
CA THR A 62 -1.70 1.84 -8.21
C THR A 62 -1.73 0.67 -7.22
N ALA A 63 -1.94 0.97 -5.93
CA ALA A 63 -2.02 -0.07 -4.90
C ALA A 63 -3.19 -1.01 -5.15
N LEU A 64 -4.36 -0.46 -5.47
CA LEU A 64 -5.55 -1.27 -5.77
C LEU A 64 -5.35 -2.11 -7.03
N ALA A 65 -4.74 -1.54 -8.07
CA ALA A 65 -4.46 -2.26 -9.30
C ALA A 65 -3.50 -3.44 -9.06
N ALA A 66 -2.56 -3.28 -8.14
CA ALA A 66 -1.62 -4.33 -7.78
C ALA A 66 -2.25 -5.43 -6.90
N GLY A 67 -3.52 -5.29 -6.52
CA GLY A 67 -4.25 -6.29 -5.75
C GLY A 67 -4.18 -6.09 -4.25
N TYR A 68 -3.86 -4.90 -3.79
CA TYR A 68 -3.79 -4.57 -2.36
C TYR A 68 -5.11 -3.98 -1.89
N ARG A 69 -5.43 -4.15 -0.60
CA ARG A 69 -6.63 -3.60 0.03
C ARG A 69 -6.26 -2.51 1.04
N PRO A 70 -7.20 -1.58 1.32
CA PRO A 70 -6.94 -0.53 2.32
C PRO A 70 -6.72 -1.10 3.72
N CYS A 71 -5.83 -0.46 4.48
CA CYS A 71 -5.58 -0.83 5.86
C CYS A 71 -6.77 -0.44 6.75
N GLY A 72 -7.25 -1.39 7.56
CA GLY A 72 -8.38 -1.15 8.46
C GLY A 72 -8.06 -0.24 9.64
N ASN A 73 -6.78 0.08 9.86
CA ASN A 73 -6.37 0.93 10.96
C ASN A 73 -6.22 2.40 10.57
N CYS A 74 -5.46 2.70 9.52
CA CYS A 74 -5.21 4.08 9.11
C CYS A 74 -6.13 4.57 7.99
N LEU A 75 -6.79 3.66 7.29
CA LEU A 75 -7.74 3.98 6.21
C LEU A 75 -9.10 3.36 6.50
N ARG A 76 -9.67 3.68 7.65
CA ARG A 76 -10.93 3.06 8.13
C ARG A 76 -12.09 3.20 7.17
N GLU A 77 -12.32 4.41 6.65
CA GLU A 77 -13.44 4.66 5.73
C GLU A 77 -13.25 3.90 4.42
N GLN A 78 -12.05 3.95 3.87
CA GLN A 78 -11.71 3.23 2.65
C GLN A 78 -11.85 1.72 2.85
N PHE A 79 -11.41 1.23 4.01
CA PHE A 79 -11.52 -0.18 4.35
C PHE A 79 -12.97 -0.63 4.41
N ARG A 80 -13.85 0.17 5.02
CA ARG A 80 -15.28 -0.15 5.11
C ARG A 80 -15.92 -0.22 3.74
N GLU A 81 -15.65 0.76 2.88
CA GLU A 81 -16.19 0.77 1.51
C GLU A 81 -15.69 -0.42 0.72
N TYR A 82 -14.40 -0.73 0.85
CA TYR A 82 -13.78 -1.85 0.14
C TYR A 82 -14.40 -3.19 0.59
N MET A 83 -14.59 -3.38 1.89
CA MET A 83 -15.14 -4.63 2.42
C MET A 83 -16.62 -4.80 2.09
N ASP A 84 -17.34 -3.68 1.96
CA ASP A 84 -18.75 -3.69 1.58
C ASP A 84 -18.92 -4.18 0.13
N ASP A 85 -18.13 -3.62 -0.79
CA ASP A 85 -18.14 -4.02 -2.20
C ASP A 85 -16.77 -3.71 -2.82
N PRO A 86 -15.83 -4.68 -2.82
CA PRO A 86 -14.49 -4.47 -3.36
C PRO A 86 -14.48 -4.03 -4.82
N GLN A 87 -15.36 -4.61 -5.63
CA GLN A 87 -15.43 -4.29 -7.06
C GLN A 87 -15.88 -2.85 -7.26
N LYS A 88 -16.91 -2.43 -6.56
CA LYS A 88 -17.43 -1.05 -6.65
C LYS A 88 -16.37 -0.05 -6.21
N TYR A 89 -15.64 -0.36 -5.14
CA TYR A 89 -14.57 0.51 -4.67
C TYR A 89 -13.48 0.68 -5.73
N ARG A 90 -13.06 -0.42 -6.36
CA ARG A 90 -12.05 -0.38 -7.42
C ARG A 90 -12.53 0.42 -8.64
N GLU A 91 -13.80 0.32 -8.98
CA GLU A 91 -14.39 1.04 -10.11
C GLU A 91 -14.30 2.56 -9.96
N LYS A 92 -14.29 3.07 -8.74
CA LYS A 92 -14.10 4.51 -8.48
C LYS A 92 -12.78 5.02 -9.03
N PHE A 93 -11.79 4.14 -9.17
CA PHE A 93 -10.46 4.47 -9.68
C PHE A 93 -10.26 4.04 -11.13
N GLY A 94 -11.33 3.58 -11.79
CA GLY A 94 -11.25 3.16 -13.17
C GLY A 94 -10.68 1.75 -13.38
N LEU A 95 -10.75 0.94 -12.36
CA LEU A 95 -10.21 -0.44 -12.41
C LEU A 95 -11.25 -1.51 -12.76
#